data_37b9dda48c62e1ea4bf56ebc861c1949
#
_entry.id   37b9dda48c62e1ea4bf56ebc861c1949
#
_cell.length_a   1.000
_cell.length_b   1.000
_cell.length_c   1.000
_cell.angle_alpha   90.00
_cell.angle_beta   90.00
_cell.angle_gamma   90.00
#
_symmetry.space_group_name_H-M   'P 1'
#
loop_
_entity.id
_entity.type
_entity.pdbx_description
1 polymer ?
#
loop_
_entity_poly.entity_id
_entity_poly.type
_entity_poly.pdbx_seq_one_letter_code
_entity_poly.pdbx_strand_id
1 'polypeptide(L)'
;MTDLKKVAVDSAQKIIKAKKDGKVISKPYKHIYIDNFFPKEMAEKCLKAFPSLDSSDWEKTNDPDIEVKMRTNYKSEFDFPEKINDVVRIMNSSMFLEAMSEALEIPKLIPDPY
;
A
#
# COMPACT_ATOMS: atom_id res chain seq x y z
N MET A 1 -14.78 7.83 -12.48
CA MET A 1 -14.81 6.93 -11.31
C MET A 1 -13.76 5.84 -11.49
N THR A 2 -12.96 5.58 -10.46
CA THR A 2 -11.93 4.54 -10.53
C THR A 2 -12.56 3.16 -10.32
N ASP A 3 -12.29 2.25 -11.23
CA ASP A 3 -12.68 0.85 -11.08
C ASP A 3 -11.63 0.13 -10.23
N LEU A 4 -11.89 -0.02 -8.94
CA LEU A 4 -10.96 -0.62 -7.99
C LEU A 4 -10.61 -2.07 -8.33
N LYS A 5 -11.59 -2.82 -8.82
CA LYS A 5 -11.34 -4.21 -9.22
C LYS A 5 -10.33 -4.28 -10.36
N LYS A 6 -10.48 -3.40 -11.35
CA LYS A 6 -9.54 -3.33 -12.47
C LYS A 6 -8.14 -2.97 -11.99
N VAL A 7 -8.03 -1.97 -11.12
CA VAL A 7 -6.72 -1.57 -10.56
C VAL A 7 -6.10 -2.72 -9.76
N ALA A 8 -6.90 -3.43 -8.97
CA ALA A 8 -6.42 -4.59 -8.21
C ALA A 8 -5.90 -5.69 -9.13
N VAL A 9 -6.62 -6.01 -10.20
CA VAL A 9 -6.20 -7.01 -11.18
C VAL A 9 -4.91 -6.57 -11.88
N ASP A 10 -4.85 -5.33 -12.35
CA ASP A 10 -3.67 -4.80 -13.03
C ASP A 10 -2.44 -4.79 -12.11
N SER A 11 -2.63 -4.44 -10.84
CA SER A 11 -1.57 -4.48 -9.83
C SER A 11 -1.03 -5.89 -9.62
N ALA A 12 -1.93 -6.86 -9.49
CA ALA A 12 -1.55 -8.27 -9.34
C ALA A 12 -0.75 -8.76 -10.55
N GLN A 13 -1.18 -8.39 -11.75
CA GLN A 13 -0.46 -8.77 -12.99
C GLN A 13 0.94 -8.15 -13.04
N LYS A 14 1.10 -6.91 -12.58
CA LYS A 14 2.43 -6.27 -12.50
C LYS A 14 3.37 -7.01 -11.56
N ILE A 15 2.87 -7.49 -10.43
CA ILE A 15 3.65 -8.27 -9.47
C ILE A 15 4.09 -9.59 -10.09
N ILE A 16 3.17 -10.31 -10.71
CA ILE A 16 3.45 -11.59 -11.36
C ILE A 16 4.46 -11.42 -12.49
N LYS A 17 4.28 -10.38 -13.31
CA LYS A 17 5.21 -10.06 -14.39
C LYS A 17 6.61 -9.72 -13.84
N ALA A 18 6.69 -8.94 -12.78
CA ALA A 18 7.98 -8.58 -12.18
C ALA A 18 8.72 -9.81 -11.65
N LYS A 19 8.03 -10.78 -11.06
CA LYS A 19 8.64 -12.06 -10.68
C LYS A 19 9.17 -12.79 -11.90
N LYS A 20 8.37 -12.89 -12.95
CA LYS A 20 8.73 -13.54 -14.19
C LYS A 20 9.98 -12.92 -14.84
N ASP A 21 10.10 -11.60 -14.74
CA ASP A 21 11.22 -10.82 -15.28
C ASP A 21 12.45 -10.82 -14.36
N GLY A 22 12.44 -11.57 -13.26
CA GLY A 22 13.56 -11.68 -12.34
C GLY A 22 13.77 -10.47 -11.44
N LYS A 23 12.73 -9.70 -11.19
CA LYS A 23 12.80 -8.47 -10.36
C LYS A 23 12.62 -8.69 -8.87
N VAL A 24 12.40 -9.92 -8.43
CA VAL A 24 12.39 -10.25 -7.01
C VAL A 24 13.84 -10.41 -6.55
N ILE A 25 14.25 -9.58 -5.62
CA ILE A 25 15.63 -9.54 -5.12
C ILE A 25 15.66 -10.18 -3.73
N SER A 26 16.64 -11.08 -3.49
CA SER A 26 16.70 -11.86 -2.26
C SER A 26 17.55 -11.24 -1.16
N LYS A 27 18.44 -10.31 -1.50
CA LYS A 27 19.37 -9.72 -0.53
C LYS A 27 19.17 -8.23 -0.41
N PRO A 28 19.25 -7.66 0.80
CA PRO A 28 19.48 -8.29 2.10
C PRO A 28 18.28 -9.08 2.61
N TYR A 29 17.09 -8.90 2.03
CA TYR A 29 15.86 -9.65 2.29
C TYR A 29 15.05 -9.71 1.00
N LYS A 30 14.09 -10.58 0.91
CA LYS A 30 13.23 -10.65 -0.28
C LYS A 30 12.43 -9.37 -0.43
N HIS A 31 12.56 -8.75 -1.57
CA HIS A 31 11.81 -7.55 -1.91
C HIS A 31 11.63 -7.43 -3.41
N ILE A 32 10.70 -6.58 -3.82
CA ILE A 32 10.38 -6.33 -5.20
C ILE A 32 10.24 -4.83 -5.41
N TYR A 33 10.70 -4.35 -6.55
CA TYR A 33 10.61 -2.94 -6.92
C TYR A 33 9.88 -2.83 -8.24
N ILE A 34 8.78 -2.09 -8.25
CA ILE A 34 7.94 -1.92 -9.44
C ILE A 34 7.65 -0.43 -9.64
N ASP A 35 8.14 0.13 -10.74
CA ASP A 35 7.82 1.50 -11.13
C ASP A 35 6.40 1.58 -11.69
N ASN A 36 5.76 2.73 -11.48
CA ASN A 36 4.44 3.01 -12.03
C ASN A 36 3.41 1.96 -11.62
N PHE A 37 3.46 1.54 -10.35
CA PHE A 37 2.62 0.45 -9.85
C PHE A 37 1.13 0.80 -9.91
N PHE A 38 0.75 1.95 -9.36
CA PHE A 38 -0.61 2.47 -9.46
C PHE A 38 -0.76 3.49 -10.59
N PRO A 39 -1.98 3.67 -11.14
CA PRO A 39 -2.22 4.75 -12.09
C PRO A 39 -1.82 6.11 -11.49
N LYS A 40 -1.19 6.94 -12.30
CA LYS A 40 -0.74 8.28 -11.86
C LYS A 40 -1.86 9.10 -11.25
N GLU A 41 -3.04 9.07 -11.86
CA GLU A 41 -4.22 9.78 -11.36
C GLU A 41 -4.60 9.34 -9.95
N MET A 42 -4.57 8.04 -9.68
CA MET A 42 -4.87 7.48 -8.37
C MET A 42 -3.84 7.93 -7.33
N ALA A 43 -2.56 7.88 -7.67
CA ALA A 43 -1.49 8.34 -6.79
C ALA A 43 -1.63 9.83 -6.46
N GLU A 44 -1.95 10.65 -7.44
CA GLU A 44 -2.15 12.10 -7.24
C GLU A 44 -3.35 12.38 -6.34
N LYS A 45 -4.45 11.64 -6.51
CA LYS A 45 -5.62 11.77 -5.64
C LYS A 45 -5.32 11.37 -4.19
N CYS A 46 -4.51 10.34 -3.99
CA CYS A 46 -4.06 9.94 -2.65
C CYS A 46 -3.22 11.03 -2.01
N LEU A 47 -2.31 11.62 -2.75
CA LEU A 47 -1.48 12.71 -2.25
C LEU A 47 -2.32 13.91 -1.80
N LYS A 48 -3.33 14.28 -2.58
CA LYS A 48 -4.24 15.38 -2.23
C LYS A 48 -5.12 15.04 -1.03
N ALA A 49 -5.50 13.78 -0.86
CA ALA A 49 -6.34 13.33 0.25
C ALA A 49 -5.56 13.15 1.55
N PHE A 50 -4.23 13.15 1.48
CA PHE A 50 -3.37 12.94 2.64
C PHE A 50 -3.58 14.07 3.66
N PRO A 51 -3.79 13.75 4.95
CA PRO A 51 -4.03 14.79 5.96
C PRO A 51 -2.89 15.79 6.03
N SER A 52 -3.23 17.08 6.19
CA SER A 52 -2.22 18.13 6.37
C SER A 52 -1.49 17.92 7.71
N LEU A 53 -0.28 18.46 7.83
CA LEU A 53 0.53 18.35 9.04
C LEU A 53 -0.17 18.94 10.28
N ASP A 54 -1.08 19.87 10.07
CA ASP A 54 -1.84 20.53 11.15
C ASP A 54 -3.13 19.82 11.51
N SER A 55 -3.45 18.73 10.82
CA SER A 55 -4.67 17.97 11.07
C SER A 55 -4.66 17.33 12.45
N SER A 56 -5.83 17.32 13.12
CA SER A 56 -6.03 16.59 14.37
C SER A 56 -5.98 15.07 14.21
N ASP A 57 -5.95 14.57 12.97
CA ASP A 57 -5.86 13.14 12.67
C ASP A 57 -4.50 12.54 13.05
N TRP A 58 -3.49 13.37 13.33
CA TRP A 58 -2.15 12.91 13.65
C TRP A 58 -1.90 12.80 15.14
N GLU A 59 -1.32 11.68 15.57
CA GLU A 59 -0.62 11.53 16.84
C GLU A 59 0.87 11.77 16.59
N LYS A 60 1.46 12.64 17.42
CA LYS A 60 2.85 13.04 17.23
C LYS A 60 3.73 12.46 18.34
N THR A 61 4.83 11.83 17.95
CA THR A 61 5.93 11.49 18.84
C THR A 61 7.04 12.50 18.58
N ASN A 62 7.40 13.29 19.57
CA ASN A 62 8.37 14.35 19.42
C ASN A 62 9.46 14.23 20.50
N ASP A 63 10.33 13.25 20.29
CA ASP A 63 11.54 13.09 21.08
C ASP A 63 12.73 13.27 20.11
N PRO A 64 13.31 14.48 20.04
CA PRO A 64 14.37 14.78 19.08
C PRO A 64 15.64 13.95 19.26
N ASP A 65 15.86 13.36 20.43
CA ASP A 65 17.04 12.51 20.68
C ASP A 65 16.82 11.07 20.19
N ILE A 66 15.56 10.62 20.07
CA ILE A 66 15.21 9.27 19.68
C ILE A 66 14.47 9.29 18.35
N GLU A 67 13.36 9.99 18.30
CA GLU A 67 12.46 9.90 17.16
C GLU A 67 11.48 11.08 17.13
N VAL A 68 11.31 11.65 15.94
CA VAL A 68 10.25 12.63 15.67
C VAL A 68 9.41 12.04 14.54
N LYS A 69 8.19 11.62 14.86
CA LYS A 69 7.29 11.05 13.85
C LYS A 69 5.84 11.34 14.14
N MET A 70 5.01 11.11 13.17
CA MET A 70 3.57 11.26 13.25
C MET A 70 2.91 10.00 12.73
N ARG A 71 1.83 9.57 13.38
CA ARG A 71 0.97 8.51 12.88
C ARG A 71 -0.49 8.94 13.01
N THR A 72 -1.35 8.43 12.15
CA THR A 72 -2.77 8.72 12.25
C THR A 72 -3.38 8.00 13.46
N ASN A 73 -4.42 8.59 14.02
CA ASN A 73 -5.15 8.03 15.15
C ASN A 73 -6.43 7.31 14.71
N TYR A 74 -6.53 6.94 13.45
CA TYR A 74 -7.69 6.23 12.92
C TYR A 74 -7.86 4.88 13.60
N LYS A 75 -9.10 4.53 13.91
CA LYS A 75 -9.44 3.28 14.59
C LYS A 75 -10.01 2.23 13.65
N SER A 76 -10.36 2.62 12.44
CA SER A 76 -10.83 1.70 11.41
C SER A 76 -10.59 2.28 10.02
N GLU A 77 -10.63 1.40 9.02
CA GLU A 77 -10.52 1.78 7.62
C GLU A 77 -11.63 2.73 7.17
N PHE A 78 -12.74 2.76 7.87
CA PHE A 78 -13.84 3.68 7.57
C PHE A 78 -13.52 5.13 7.92
N ASP A 79 -12.51 5.35 8.76
CA ASP A 79 -12.05 6.68 9.13
C ASP A 79 -11.02 7.23 8.15
N PHE A 80 -10.51 6.41 7.25
CA PHE A 80 -9.51 6.83 6.27
C PHE A 80 -10.13 7.77 5.24
N PRO A 81 -9.37 8.76 4.73
CA PRO A 81 -9.78 9.46 3.53
C PRO A 81 -10.10 8.46 2.42
N GLU A 82 -11.20 8.69 1.70
CA GLU A 82 -11.71 7.73 0.72
C GLU A 82 -10.66 7.23 -0.26
N LYS A 83 -9.84 8.13 -0.80
CA LYS A 83 -8.84 7.76 -1.82
C LYS A 83 -7.71 6.92 -1.24
N ILE A 84 -7.35 7.15 0.01
CA ILE A 84 -6.35 6.34 0.72
C ILE A 84 -6.95 4.97 1.05
N ASN A 85 -8.21 4.93 1.44
CA ASN A 85 -8.90 3.67 1.68
C ASN A 85 -8.97 2.80 0.42
N ASP A 86 -9.11 3.40 -0.76
CA ASP A 86 -9.07 2.67 -2.03
C ASP A 86 -7.76 1.89 -2.19
N VAL A 87 -6.63 2.51 -1.88
CA VAL A 87 -5.31 1.84 -1.92
C VAL A 87 -5.24 0.70 -0.90
N VAL A 88 -5.68 0.96 0.33
CA VAL A 88 -5.68 -0.06 1.39
C VAL A 88 -6.55 -1.26 0.98
N ARG A 89 -7.70 -1.02 0.38
CA ARG A 89 -8.57 -2.10 -0.11
C ARG A 89 -7.91 -2.92 -1.22
N ILE A 90 -7.18 -2.29 -2.12
CA ILE A 90 -6.44 -3.00 -3.16
C ILE A 90 -5.36 -3.86 -2.53
N MET A 91 -4.58 -3.32 -1.61
CA MET A 91 -3.48 -4.05 -0.96
C MET A 91 -3.97 -5.19 -0.07
N ASN A 92 -5.19 -5.12 0.43
CA ASN A 92 -5.81 -6.21 1.19
C ASN A 92 -6.67 -7.13 0.33
N SER A 93 -6.74 -6.91 -0.99
CA SER A 93 -7.53 -7.75 -1.89
C SER A 93 -6.89 -9.12 -2.07
N SER A 94 -7.73 -10.12 -2.32
CA SER A 94 -7.24 -11.48 -2.60
C SER A 94 -6.29 -11.52 -3.78
N MET A 95 -6.58 -10.75 -4.83
CA MET A 95 -5.73 -10.69 -6.02
C MET A 95 -4.33 -10.19 -5.71
N PHE A 96 -4.22 -9.10 -4.94
CA PHE A 96 -2.93 -8.55 -4.53
C PHE A 96 -2.18 -9.54 -3.63
N LEU A 97 -2.86 -10.08 -2.62
CA LEU A 97 -2.24 -10.98 -1.65
C LEU A 97 -1.78 -12.29 -2.28
N GLU A 98 -2.55 -12.85 -3.21
CA GLU A 98 -2.14 -14.05 -3.96
C GLU A 98 -0.91 -13.77 -4.83
N ALA A 99 -0.88 -12.64 -5.52
CA ALA A 99 0.27 -12.26 -6.34
C ALA A 99 1.53 -12.05 -5.49
N MET A 100 1.40 -11.39 -4.34
CA MET A 100 2.52 -11.19 -3.41
C MET A 100 3.00 -12.50 -2.80
N SER A 101 2.07 -13.38 -2.43
CA SER A 101 2.42 -14.71 -1.92
C SER A 101 3.24 -15.49 -2.93
N GLU A 102 2.82 -15.48 -4.19
CA GLU A 102 3.55 -16.15 -5.27
C GLU A 102 4.91 -15.50 -5.53
N ALA A 103 4.94 -14.19 -5.64
CA ALA A 103 6.18 -13.47 -5.96
C ALA A 103 7.25 -13.62 -4.89
N LEU A 104 6.87 -13.51 -3.61
CA LEU A 104 7.80 -13.57 -2.49
C LEU A 104 7.93 -14.98 -1.89
N GLU A 105 7.20 -15.95 -2.43
CA GLU A 105 7.20 -17.34 -1.95
C GLU A 105 6.83 -17.46 -0.47
N ILE A 106 5.88 -16.62 -0.04
CA ILE A 106 5.33 -16.65 1.32
C ILE A 106 3.90 -17.19 1.21
N PRO A 107 3.63 -18.40 1.72
CA PRO A 107 2.30 -18.99 1.59
C PRO A 107 1.25 -18.24 2.42
N LYS A 108 0.07 -18.09 1.83
CA LYS A 108 -1.15 -17.64 2.53
C LYS A 108 -1.03 -16.28 3.23
N LEU A 109 -0.56 -15.27 2.53
CA LEU A 109 -0.67 -13.90 3.04
C LEU A 109 -2.14 -13.55 3.30
N ILE A 110 -2.41 -12.96 4.44
CA ILE A 110 -3.76 -12.57 4.85
C ILE A 110 -3.86 -11.05 4.92
N PRO A 111 -5.07 -10.47 4.78
CA PRO A 111 -5.23 -9.04 4.91
C PRO A 111 -4.95 -8.57 6.33
N ASP A 112 -4.38 -7.38 6.44
CA ASP A 112 -4.16 -6.71 7.72
C ASP A 112 -5.40 -5.88 8.06
N PRO A 113 -6.09 -6.16 9.17
CA PRO A 113 -7.29 -5.41 9.55
C PRO A 113 -7.00 -4.07 10.21
N TYR A 114 -5.73 -3.77 10.49
CA TYR A 114 -5.36 -2.54 11.22
C TYR A 114 -4.46 -1.60 10.45
#